data_52aa8b58a72ba2b01bd005a3da7d195e
#
_entry.id   52aa8b58a72ba2b01bd005a3da7d195e
#
_cell.length_a   1.000
_cell.length_b   1.000
_cell.length_c   1.000
_cell.angle_alpha   90.00
_cell.angle_beta   90.00
_cell.angle_gamma   90.00
#
_symmetry.space_group_name_H-M   'P 1'
#
loop_
_entity.id
_entity.type
_entity.pdbx_description
1 polymer ?
#
loop_
_entity_poly.entity_id
_entity_poly.type
_entity_poly.pdbx_seq_one_letter_code
_entity_poly.pdbx_strand_id
1 'polypeptide(L)'
;MTRTVRPTGVENFLGEEELIVSKTDLKGRITYANDVFIRMAKYTYAELMGAPHSLIRHPDMPRAVFKLLWDTLQAKQEIFAYVVNLAKDGSHYWVFAHVTPTFDERGNIVGYHSNRRKPDSVQIERIKPIYKTLCAEEARHANAKDGMHASFDAMVGLLKQQGVGYDEFVLSL
;
A
#
# COMPACT_ATOMS: atom_id res chain seq x y z
N MET A 1 -2.01 8.36 -23.39
CA MET A 1 -0.79 8.64 -22.58
C MET A 1 -1.22 8.80 -21.13
N THR A 2 -0.85 7.88 -20.25
CA THR A 2 -1.14 7.97 -18.82
C THR A 2 -0.31 9.12 -18.24
N ARG A 3 -0.97 10.19 -17.85
CA ARG A 3 -0.29 11.37 -17.27
C ARG A 3 0.31 10.95 -15.92
N THR A 4 1.63 10.92 -15.82
CA THR A 4 2.32 10.64 -14.57
C THR A 4 2.05 11.78 -13.60
N VAL A 5 1.34 11.49 -12.51
CA VAL A 5 1.07 12.45 -11.44
C VAL A 5 2.37 12.72 -10.68
N ARG A 6 2.71 13.98 -10.47
CA ARG A 6 3.89 14.37 -9.68
C ARG A 6 3.49 14.73 -8.26
N PRO A 7 4.19 14.20 -7.23
CA PRO A 7 3.94 14.60 -5.85
C PRO A 7 4.14 16.10 -5.64
N THR A 8 3.22 16.73 -4.91
CA THR A 8 3.30 18.15 -4.53
C THR A 8 3.89 18.36 -3.14
N GLY A 9 3.99 17.28 -2.35
CA GLY A 9 4.35 17.36 -0.93
C GLY A 9 3.19 17.78 0.00
N VAL A 10 2.01 18.10 -0.56
CA VAL A 10 0.84 18.44 0.25
C VAL A 10 0.21 17.18 0.81
N GLU A 11 0.04 17.12 2.13
CA GLU A 11 -0.60 16.00 2.82
C GLU A 11 -2.08 16.29 3.09
N ASN A 12 -2.95 15.34 2.78
CA ASN A 12 -4.36 15.31 3.17
C ASN A 12 -4.56 14.27 4.27
N PHE A 13 -5.51 14.51 5.15
CA PHE A 13 -5.77 13.64 6.29
C PHE A 13 -7.16 13.03 6.22
N LEU A 14 -7.27 11.73 6.55
CA LEU A 14 -8.56 11.11 6.86
C LEU A 14 -9.08 11.63 8.20
N GLY A 15 -10.40 11.68 8.34
CA GLY A 15 -11.04 11.83 9.65
C GLY A 15 -10.84 10.58 10.52
N GLU A 16 -10.92 10.74 11.84
CA GLU A 16 -10.71 9.64 12.81
C GLU A 16 -11.69 8.47 12.60
N GLU A 17 -12.94 8.78 12.25
CA GLU A 17 -14.00 7.79 12.04
C GLU A 17 -14.18 7.37 10.57
N GLU A 18 -13.31 7.86 9.68
CA GLU A 18 -13.42 7.57 8.26
C GLU A 18 -12.69 6.28 7.87
N LEU A 19 -13.34 5.51 7.02
CA LEU A 19 -12.77 4.32 6.41
C LEU A 19 -12.75 4.46 4.88
N ILE A 20 -11.58 4.22 4.29
CA ILE A 20 -11.47 3.97 2.86
C ILE A 20 -11.68 2.48 2.63
N VAL A 21 -12.61 2.14 1.73
CA VAL A 21 -12.89 0.76 1.34
C VAL A 21 -12.74 0.61 -0.16
N SER A 22 -11.97 -0.39 -0.58
CA SER A 22 -11.89 -0.80 -1.98
C SER A 22 -11.84 -2.31 -2.12
N LYS A 23 -12.32 -2.80 -3.26
CA LYS A 23 -12.16 -4.20 -3.69
C LYS A 23 -11.46 -4.22 -5.04
N THR A 24 -10.74 -5.30 -5.28
CA THR A 24 -10.11 -5.55 -6.58
C THR A 24 -10.38 -6.97 -7.05
N ASP A 25 -10.22 -7.18 -8.36
CA ASP A 25 -10.11 -8.51 -8.94
C ASP A 25 -8.74 -9.14 -8.64
N LEU A 26 -8.50 -10.36 -9.16
CA LEU A 26 -7.23 -11.08 -9.02
C LEU A 26 -6.03 -10.37 -9.65
N LYS A 27 -6.27 -9.46 -10.61
CA LYS A 27 -5.24 -8.67 -11.28
C LYS A 27 -4.97 -7.33 -10.61
N GLY A 28 -5.61 -7.07 -9.46
CA GLY A 28 -5.51 -5.81 -8.74
C GLY A 28 -6.25 -4.64 -9.40
N ARG A 29 -7.23 -4.91 -10.27
CA ARG A 29 -8.09 -3.88 -10.86
C ARG A 29 -9.22 -3.56 -9.90
N ILE A 30 -9.50 -2.29 -9.69
CA ILE A 30 -10.51 -1.81 -8.75
C ILE A 30 -11.90 -2.20 -9.27
N THR A 31 -12.65 -2.91 -8.43
CA THR A 31 -14.04 -3.33 -8.69
C THR A 31 -15.04 -2.64 -7.77
N TYR A 32 -14.56 -2.01 -6.70
CA TYR A 32 -15.37 -1.22 -5.77
C TYR A 32 -14.52 -0.12 -5.13
N ALA A 33 -15.11 1.03 -4.93
CA ALA A 33 -14.56 2.17 -4.20
C ALA A 33 -15.69 2.89 -3.45
N ASN A 34 -15.53 3.13 -2.14
CA ASN A 34 -16.48 3.93 -1.39
C ASN A 34 -16.23 5.44 -1.57
N ASP A 35 -17.17 6.27 -1.12
CA ASP A 35 -17.10 7.73 -1.29
C ASP A 35 -15.86 8.34 -0.62
N VAL A 36 -15.43 7.80 0.51
CA VAL A 36 -14.21 8.27 1.19
C VAL A 36 -12.98 8.03 0.31
N PHE A 37 -12.90 6.86 -0.35
CA PHE A 37 -11.81 6.60 -1.28
C PHE A 37 -11.82 7.55 -2.48
N ILE A 38 -12.97 7.77 -3.09
CA ILE A 38 -13.14 8.68 -4.23
C ILE A 38 -12.67 10.09 -3.85
N ARG A 39 -13.13 10.59 -2.71
CA ARG A 39 -12.77 11.91 -2.18
C ARG A 39 -11.28 12.06 -1.89
N MET A 40 -10.67 11.08 -1.22
CA MET A 40 -9.25 11.11 -0.85
C MET A 40 -8.32 10.95 -2.05
N ALA A 41 -8.66 10.06 -2.97
CA ALA A 41 -7.89 9.82 -4.18
C ALA A 41 -8.06 10.90 -5.23
N LYS A 42 -9.15 11.70 -5.14
CA LYS A 42 -9.50 12.80 -6.07
C LYS A 42 -9.70 12.33 -7.52
N TYR A 43 -9.97 11.06 -7.71
CA TYR A 43 -10.44 10.47 -8.96
C TYR A 43 -11.95 10.34 -8.94
N THR A 44 -12.58 10.40 -10.10
CA THR A 44 -14.00 10.04 -10.21
C THR A 44 -14.19 8.52 -10.09
N TYR A 45 -15.41 8.09 -9.75
CA TYR A 45 -15.76 6.68 -9.71
C TYR A 45 -15.42 5.97 -11.05
N ALA A 46 -15.76 6.61 -12.16
CA ALA A 46 -15.51 6.06 -13.50
C ALA A 46 -14.01 5.89 -13.81
N GLU A 47 -13.16 6.78 -13.30
CA GLU A 47 -11.70 6.67 -13.47
C GLU A 47 -11.09 5.57 -12.59
N LEU A 48 -11.69 5.28 -11.45
CA LEU A 48 -11.23 4.23 -10.53
C LEU A 48 -11.65 2.85 -11.00
N MET A 49 -12.88 2.68 -11.48
CA MET A 49 -13.40 1.35 -11.86
C MET A 49 -12.60 0.75 -13.02
N GLY A 50 -12.09 -0.47 -12.80
CA GLY A 50 -11.26 -1.20 -13.76
C GLY A 50 -9.81 -0.71 -13.85
N ALA A 51 -9.47 0.41 -13.24
CA ALA A 51 -8.08 0.88 -13.15
C ALA A 51 -7.26 -0.02 -12.23
N PRO A 52 -5.94 -0.19 -12.49
CA PRO A 52 -5.08 -0.89 -11.55
C PRO A 52 -4.97 -0.09 -10.26
N HIS A 53 -4.98 -0.77 -9.10
CA HIS A 53 -4.88 -0.12 -7.79
C HIS A 53 -3.57 0.68 -7.63
N SER A 54 -2.54 0.34 -8.42
CA SER A 54 -1.28 1.09 -8.51
C SER A 54 -1.43 2.53 -9.03
N LEU A 55 -2.62 2.90 -9.54
CA LEU A 55 -2.96 4.27 -9.94
C LEU A 55 -2.69 5.29 -8.82
N ILE A 56 -2.92 4.89 -7.57
CA ILE A 56 -2.73 5.73 -6.38
C ILE A 56 -1.40 5.47 -5.67
N ARG A 57 -0.45 4.78 -6.29
CA ARG A 57 0.82 4.48 -5.67
C ARG A 57 1.70 5.73 -5.59
N HIS A 58 2.15 6.06 -4.38
CA HIS A 58 3.15 7.12 -4.18
C HIS A 58 4.58 6.61 -4.50
N PRO A 59 5.46 7.43 -5.08
CA PRO A 59 6.86 7.04 -5.37
C PRO A 59 7.65 6.61 -4.12
N ASP A 60 7.33 7.18 -2.96
CA ASP A 60 7.99 6.88 -1.68
C ASP A 60 7.53 5.56 -1.05
N MET A 61 6.62 4.81 -1.70
CA MET A 61 6.27 3.46 -1.29
C MET A 61 7.27 2.44 -1.82
N PRO A 62 7.99 1.72 -0.93
CA PRO A 62 8.92 0.68 -1.35
C PRO A 62 8.20 -0.45 -2.11
N ARG A 63 8.80 -0.92 -3.18
CA ARG A 63 8.30 -2.09 -3.93
C ARG A 63 8.32 -3.36 -3.09
N ALA A 64 9.27 -3.46 -2.16
CA ALA A 64 9.37 -4.57 -1.22
C ALA A 64 8.12 -4.76 -0.38
N VAL A 65 7.47 -3.67 0.06
CA VAL A 65 6.22 -3.74 0.83
C VAL A 65 5.08 -4.32 -0.02
N PHE A 66 4.99 -3.94 -1.29
CA PHE A 66 4.00 -4.53 -2.21
C PHE A 66 4.30 -5.98 -2.54
N LYS A 67 5.59 -6.34 -2.67
CA LYS A 67 5.98 -7.74 -2.84
C LYS A 67 5.50 -8.58 -1.66
N LEU A 68 5.79 -8.13 -0.44
CA LEU A 68 5.33 -8.81 0.78
C LEU A 68 3.80 -8.92 0.81
N LEU A 69 3.10 -7.84 0.47
CA LEU A 69 1.64 -7.80 0.42
C LEU A 69 1.11 -8.89 -0.53
N TRP A 70 1.61 -8.95 -1.75
CA TRP A 70 1.15 -9.94 -2.73
C TRP A 70 1.52 -11.37 -2.34
N ASP A 71 2.72 -11.61 -1.84
CA ASP A 71 3.15 -12.93 -1.37
C ASP A 71 2.24 -13.43 -0.22
N THR A 72 1.91 -12.56 0.72
CA THR A 72 1.03 -12.87 1.86
C THR A 72 -0.40 -13.18 1.41
N LEU A 73 -0.97 -12.34 0.53
CA LEU A 73 -2.33 -12.54 0.02
C LEU A 73 -2.45 -13.82 -0.83
N GLN A 74 -1.43 -14.15 -1.64
CA GLN A 74 -1.39 -15.39 -2.41
C GLN A 74 -1.26 -16.62 -1.52
N ALA A 75 -0.62 -16.47 -0.34
CA ALA A 75 -0.61 -17.51 0.70
C ALA A 75 -1.94 -17.61 1.48
N LYS A 76 -3.00 -16.91 1.02
CA LYS A 76 -4.33 -16.88 1.63
C LYS A 76 -4.36 -16.26 3.04
N GLN A 77 -3.42 -15.39 3.32
CA GLN A 77 -3.30 -14.68 4.60
C GLN A 77 -3.64 -13.20 4.45
N GLU A 78 -4.01 -12.57 5.55
CA GLU A 78 -4.22 -11.14 5.64
C GLU A 78 -2.90 -10.40 5.91
N ILE A 79 -2.87 -9.11 5.61
CA ILE A 79 -1.72 -8.26 5.90
C ILE A 79 -2.15 -6.87 6.36
N PHE A 80 -1.39 -6.32 7.30
CA PHE A 80 -1.47 -4.93 7.72
C PHE A 80 -0.25 -4.16 7.20
N ALA A 81 -0.44 -2.93 6.75
CA ALA A 81 0.66 -2.09 6.28
C ALA A 81 0.35 -0.60 6.43
N TYR A 82 1.37 0.19 6.76
CA TYR A 82 1.33 1.64 6.57
C TYR A 82 1.59 1.96 5.11
N VAL A 83 0.71 2.73 4.50
CA VAL A 83 0.78 3.04 3.06
C VAL A 83 0.63 4.53 2.84
N VAL A 84 1.52 5.11 2.05
CA VAL A 84 1.32 6.45 1.49
C VAL A 84 0.75 6.32 0.07
N ASN A 85 -0.37 7.00 -0.17
CA ASN A 85 -1.05 7.04 -1.45
C ASN A 85 -0.91 8.41 -2.11
N LEU A 86 -0.89 8.44 -3.44
CA LEU A 86 -0.84 9.64 -4.25
C LEU A 86 -2.23 9.92 -4.84
N ALA A 87 -2.78 11.11 -4.57
CA ALA A 87 -4.02 11.56 -5.16
C ALA A 87 -3.79 12.13 -6.57
N LYS A 88 -4.85 12.26 -7.36
CA LYS A 88 -4.82 12.73 -8.75
C LYS A 88 -4.20 14.13 -8.92
N ASP A 89 -4.32 15.00 -7.93
CA ASP A 89 -3.75 16.35 -7.93
C ASP A 89 -2.29 16.41 -7.44
N GLY A 90 -1.71 15.26 -7.08
CA GLY A 90 -0.34 15.16 -6.56
C GLY A 90 -0.21 15.32 -5.06
N SER A 91 -1.29 15.59 -4.35
CA SER A 91 -1.29 15.50 -2.88
C SER A 91 -1.22 14.05 -2.43
N HIS A 92 -0.81 13.80 -1.19
CA HIS A 92 -0.68 12.46 -0.65
C HIS A 92 -1.45 12.30 0.66
N TYR A 93 -1.68 11.06 1.05
CA TYR A 93 -2.29 10.72 2.33
C TYR A 93 -1.78 9.38 2.84
N TRP A 94 -1.51 9.34 4.14
CA TRP A 94 -1.10 8.13 4.83
C TRP A 94 -2.33 7.36 5.33
N VAL A 95 -2.25 6.05 5.25
CA VAL A 95 -3.27 5.13 5.75
C VAL A 95 -2.63 3.94 6.46
N PHE A 96 -3.34 3.41 7.45
CA PHE A 96 -3.11 2.07 7.97
C PHE A 96 -4.06 1.12 7.26
N ALA A 97 -3.51 0.27 6.41
CA ALA A 97 -4.26 -0.63 5.56
C ALA A 97 -4.34 -2.03 6.16
N HIS A 98 -5.54 -2.64 6.06
CA HIS A 98 -5.78 -4.05 6.28
C HIS A 98 -6.29 -4.65 4.99
N VAL A 99 -5.57 -5.61 4.44
CA VAL A 99 -5.91 -6.25 3.15
C VAL A 99 -6.12 -7.74 3.36
N THR A 100 -7.23 -8.24 2.82
CA THR A 100 -7.64 -9.64 2.92
C THR A 100 -7.98 -10.22 1.55
N PRO A 101 -7.69 -11.50 1.30
CA PRO A 101 -8.22 -12.18 0.13
C PRO A 101 -9.72 -12.49 0.30
N THR A 102 -10.45 -12.43 -0.80
CA THR A 102 -11.85 -12.85 -0.87
C THR A 102 -11.91 -14.23 -1.50
N PHE A 103 -12.68 -15.14 -0.91
CA PHE A 103 -12.78 -16.53 -1.35
C PHE A 103 -14.14 -16.85 -1.94
N ASP A 104 -14.16 -17.77 -2.91
CA ASP A 104 -15.38 -18.45 -3.36
C ASP A 104 -15.77 -19.59 -2.39
N GLU A 105 -16.89 -20.27 -2.67
CA GLU A 105 -17.37 -21.40 -1.88
C GLU A 105 -16.41 -22.60 -1.85
N ARG A 106 -15.47 -22.64 -2.81
CA ARG A 106 -14.44 -23.71 -2.93
C ARG A 106 -13.12 -23.33 -2.28
N GLY A 107 -13.03 -22.14 -1.66
CA GLY A 107 -11.81 -21.65 -1.03
C GLY A 107 -10.76 -21.12 -2.01
N ASN A 108 -11.13 -20.81 -3.26
CA ASN A 108 -10.25 -20.15 -4.19
C ASN A 108 -10.32 -18.63 -3.99
N ILE A 109 -9.19 -17.93 -4.15
CA ILE A 109 -9.17 -16.47 -4.12
C ILE A 109 -9.86 -15.96 -5.39
N VAL A 110 -10.83 -15.06 -5.23
CA VAL A 110 -11.57 -14.41 -6.33
C VAL A 110 -11.33 -12.91 -6.43
N GLY A 111 -10.65 -12.33 -5.45
CA GLY A 111 -10.31 -10.92 -5.38
C GLY A 111 -9.74 -10.54 -4.03
N TYR A 112 -9.60 -9.24 -3.80
CA TYR A 112 -9.02 -8.71 -2.57
C TYR A 112 -9.88 -7.57 -2.04
N HIS A 113 -9.89 -7.43 -0.72
CA HIS A 113 -10.62 -6.40 0.01
C HIS A 113 -9.62 -5.60 0.86
N SER A 114 -9.70 -4.26 0.81
CA SER A 114 -8.86 -3.38 1.59
C SER A 114 -9.69 -2.39 2.38
N ASN A 115 -9.48 -2.38 3.70
CA ASN A 115 -9.93 -1.35 4.62
C ASN A 115 -8.73 -0.49 5.01
N ARG A 116 -8.90 0.83 5.01
CA ARG A 116 -7.83 1.77 5.33
C ARG A 116 -8.37 2.86 6.24
N ARG A 117 -7.68 3.09 7.33
CA ARG A 117 -8.02 4.13 8.32
C ARG A 117 -6.86 5.09 8.53
N LYS A 118 -7.14 6.18 9.22
CA LYS A 118 -6.11 7.14 9.63
C LYS A 118 -5.10 6.47 10.57
N PRO A 119 -3.81 6.52 10.27
CA PRO A 119 -2.76 6.09 11.20
C PRO A 119 -2.43 7.20 12.19
N ASP A 120 -1.86 6.85 13.33
CA ASP A 120 -1.30 7.83 14.25
C ASP A 120 -0.02 8.47 13.69
N SER A 121 0.18 9.74 13.95
CA SER A 121 1.35 10.49 13.49
C SER A 121 2.67 9.89 14.01
N VAL A 122 2.67 9.36 15.23
CA VAL A 122 3.85 8.71 15.83
C VAL A 122 4.28 7.50 15.02
N GLN A 123 3.31 6.68 14.58
CA GLN A 123 3.57 5.50 13.77
C GLN A 123 4.14 5.89 12.40
N ILE A 124 3.61 6.94 11.79
CA ILE A 124 4.10 7.45 10.51
C ILE A 124 5.54 7.97 10.63
N GLU A 125 5.88 8.70 11.70
CA GLU A 125 7.25 9.17 11.92
C GLU A 125 8.25 8.01 12.14
N ARG A 126 7.80 6.87 12.66
CA ARG A 126 8.63 5.66 12.82
C ARG A 126 8.82 4.91 11.50
N ILE A 127 7.79 4.84 10.64
CA ILE A 127 7.86 4.07 9.39
C ILE A 127 8.55 4.82 8.25
N LYS A 128 8.42 6.16 8.19
CA LYS A 128 9.04 6.99 7.14
C LYS A 128 10.54 6.73 6.91
N PRO A 129 11.41 6.74 7.95
CA PRO A 129 12.84 6.50 7.75
C PRO A 129 13.13 5.09 7.21
N ILE A 130 12.34 4.09 7.61
CA ILE A 130 12.46 2.73 7.11
C ILE A 130 12.14 2.68 5.63
N TYR A 131 11.00 3.26 5.21
CA TYR A 131 10.61 3.32 3.80
C TYR A 131 11.61 4.10 2.96
N LYS A 132 12.16 5.20 3.50
CA LYS A 132 13.22 5.96 2.84
C LYS A 132 14.47 5.10 2.59
N THR A 133 14.89 4.29 3.55
CA THR A 133 16.03 3.37 3.43
C THR A 133 15.74 2.30 2.38
N LEU A 134 14.55 1.71 2.38
CA LEU A 134 14.17 0.69 1.40
C LEU A 134 14.09 1.27 -0.02
N CYS A 135 13.51 2.46 -0.19
CA CYS A 135 13.48 3.15 -1.49
C CYS A 135 14.88 3.52 -1.98
N ALA A 136 15.79 3.94 -1.08
CA ALA A 136 17.18 4.22 -1.42
C ALA A 136 17.92 2.96 -1.88
N GLU A 137 17.65 1.81 -1.27
CA GLU A 137 18.19 0.53 -1.73
C GLU A 137 17.66 0.18 -3.13
N GLU A 138 16.35 0.32 -3.37
CA GLU A 138 15.75 0.10 -4.69
C GLU A 138 16.39 0.97 -5.78
N ALA A 139 16.70 2.23 -5.46
CA ALA A 139 17.28 3.20 -6.39
C ALA A 139 18.76 2.91 -6.78
N ARG A 140 19.46 2.06 -6.03
CA ARG A 140 20.83 1.63 -6.35
C ARG A 140 20.91 0.67 -7.52
N HIS A 141 19.76 0.07 -7.90
CA HIS A 141 19.69 -0.94 -8.94
C HIS A 141 19.09 -0.35 -10.22
N ALA A 142 19.74 -0.61 -11.35
CA ALA A 142 19.24 -0.17 -12.66
C ALA A 142 17.96 -0.90 -13.06
N ASN A 143 17.80 -2.15 -12.60
CA ASN A 143 16.62 -2.97 -12.84
C ASN A 143 15.67 -2.89 -11.65
N ALA A 144 14.40 -2.56 -11.92
CA ALA A 144 13.37 -2.41 -10.89
C ALA A 144 13.08 -3.71 -10.11
N LYS A 145 13.23 -4.87 -10.75
CA LYS A 145 13.03 -6.18 -10.12
C LYS A 145 14.17 -6.49 -9.16
N ASP A 146 15.39 -6.22 -9.56
CA ASP A 146 16.57 -6.46 -8.72
C ASP A 146 16.54 -5.53 -7.51
N GLY A 147 16.20 -4.26 -7.70
CA GLY A 147 15.99 -3.31 -6.60
C GLY A 147 14.92 -3.76 -5.62
N MET A 148 13.80 -4.26 -6.11
CA MET A 148 12.72 -4.80 -5.27
C MET A 148 13.21 -6.00 -4.43
N HIS A 149 13.97 -6.93 -5.01
CA HIS A 149 14.51 -8.07 -4.26
C HIS A 149 15.52 -7.64 -3.21
N ALA A 150 16.47 -6.75 -3.56
CA ALA A 150 17.45 -6.21 -2.61
C ALA A 150 16.77 -5.48 -1.44
N SER A 151 15.79 -4.66 -1.72
CA SER A 151 14.99 -3.96 -0.71
C SER A 151 14.18 -4.94 0.17
N PHE A 152 13.63 -6.00 -0.42
CA PHE A 152 12.93 -7.05 0.33
C PHE A 152 13.87 -7.78 1.28
N ASP A 153 15.06 -8.16 0.83
CA ASP A 153 16.08 -8.82 1.65
C ASP A 153 16.56 -7.90 2.78
N ALA A 154 16.73 -6.59 2.50
CA ALA A 154 17.05 -5.59 3.51
C ALA A 154 15.95 -5.48 4.58
N MET A 155 14.68 -5.47 4.19
CA MET A 155 13.53 -5.45 5.09
C MET A 155 13.51 -6.70 5.98
N VAL A 156 13.69 -7.89 5.40
CA VAL A 156 13.77 -9.15 6.16
C VAL A 156 14.94 -9.13 7.13
N GLY A 157 16.10 -8.58 6.71
CA GLY A 157 17.27 -8.40 7.56
C GLY A 157 17.00 -7.51 8.77
N LEU A 158 16.31 -6.39 8.59
CA LEU A 158 15.90 -5.49 9.68
C LEU A 158 14.99 -6.20 10.70
N LEU A 159 14.00 -6.94 10.21
CA LEU A 159 13.08 -7.70 11.08
C LEU A 159 13.82 -8.77 11.89
N LYS A 160 14.74 -9.51 11.25
CA LYS A 160 15.58 -10.51 11.93
C LYS A 160 16.48 -9.90 13.00
N GLN A 161 17.07 -8.73 12.76
CA GLN A 161 17.89 -8.02 13.75
C GLN A 161 17.08 -7.61 14.99
N GLN A 162 15.80 -7.29 14.80
CA GLN A 162 14.89 -6.96 15.89
C GLN A 162 14.28 -8.20 16.55
N GLY A 163 14.43 -9.38 15.95
CA GLY A 163 13.90 -10.64 16.46
C GLY A 163 12.36 -10.75 16.38
N VAL A 164 11.74 -9.99 15.47
CA VAL A 164 10.28 -9.92 15.29
C VAL A 164 9.85 -10.33 13.88
N GLY A 165 8.62 -10.84 13.76
CA GLY A 165 7.95 -11.02 12.49
C GLY A 165 7.40 -9.71 11.95
N TYR A 166 7.01 -9.68 10.66
CA TYR A 166 6.48 -8.47 10.04
C TYR A 166 5.20 -7.96 10.72
N ASP A 167 4.24 -8.85 10.99
CA ASP A 167 2.97 -8.47 11.64
C ASP A 167 3.20 -7.91 13.04
N GLU A 168 4.06 -8.57 13.83
CA GLU A 168 4.46 -8.09 15.14
C GLU A 168 5.09 -6.71 15.07
N PHE A 169 6.00 -6.50 14.11
CA PHE A 169 6.64 -5.21 13.89
C PHE A 169 5.63 -4.12 13.55
N VAL A 170 4.77 -4.34 12.56
CA VAL A 170 3.79 -3.34 12.08
C VAL A 170 2.76 -3.00 13.15
N LEU A 171 2.30 -3.99 13.92
CA LEU A 171 1.29 -3.79 14.97
C LEU A 171 1.89 -3.19 16.25
N SER A 172 3.22 -3.22 16.43
CA SER A 172 3.92 -2.65 17.58
C SER A 172 4.43 -1.22 17.38
N LEU A 173 4.31 -0.69 16.16
CA LEU A 173 4.67 0.70 15.87
C LEU A 173 3.71 1.67 16.53
#